data_d6b4b66d5f06f64ccffba295da82cd1f
#
_entry.id   d6b4b66d5f06f64ccffba295da82cd1f
#
_cell.length_a   1.000
_cell.length_b   1.000
_cell.length_c   1.000
_cell.angle_alpha   90.00
_cell.angle_beta   90.00
_cell.angle_gamma   90.00
#
_symmetry.space_group_name_H-M   'P 1'
#
loop_
_entity.id
_entity.type
_entity.pdbx_description
1 polymer ?
#
loop_
_entity_poly.entity_id
_entity_poly.type
_entity_poly.pdbx_seq_one_letter_code
_entity_poly.pdbx_strand_id
1 'polypeptide(L)'
;DSTKIGEVEEFYQKLFSDFDSSKFEQLRSFMKLNNDMKLGQLSRGMREKLEIAVTLSREAKLYLLDEPFSGIDPMARKRIINSILLWKNPDSTIIISDHFVNEITTILDEVIIVKDKKIASHLSADDIRAHGKSIEEYYESLYADEGAE
;
A
#
# COMPACT_ATOMS: atom_id res chain seq x y z
N ASP A 1 17.85 16.52 -6.64
CA ASP A 1 16.83 16.47 -7.69
C ASP A 1 15.94 17.70 -7.55
N SER A 2 15.87 18.52 -8.60
CA SER A 2 15.12 19.78 -8.64
C SER A 2 13.69 19.61 -9.17
N THR A 3 13.34 18.42 -9.65
CA THR A 3 12.02 18.08 -10.20
C THR A 3 10.92 18.30 -9.15
N LYS A 4 9.85 18.97 -9.54
CA LYS A 4 8.70 19.23 -8.68
C LYS A 4 7.65 18.12 -8.80
N ILE A 5 6.79 17.99 -7.79
CA ILE A 5 5.66 17.02 -7.82
C ILE A 5 4.72 17.29 -9.02
N GLY A 6 4.46 18.55 -9.37
CA GLY A 6 3.67 18.89 -10.55
C GLY A 6 4.29 18.40 -11.87
N GLU A 7 5.63 18.37 -11.98
CA GLU A 7 6.33 17.84 -13.15
C GLU A 7 6.23 16.30 -13.20
N VAL A 8 6.14 15.62 -12.04
CA VAL A 8 5.86 14.19 -11.97
C VAL A 8 4.47 13.89 -12.50
N GLU A 9 3.46 14.66 -12.12
CA GLU A 9 2.10 14.54 -12.65
C GLU A 9 2.08 14.66 -14.18
N GLU A 10 2.68 15.73 -14.72
CA GLU A 10 2.77 15.94 -16.17
C GLU A 10 3.46 14.78 -16.89
N PHE A 11 4.51 14.25 -16.29
CA PHE A 11 5.24 13.09 -16.84
C PHE A 11 4.35 11.87 -16.92
N TYR A 12 3.65 11.51 -15.83
CA TYR A 12 2.77 10.36 -15.81
C TYR A 12 1.57 10.51 -16.74
N GLN A 13 0.98 11.69 -16.82
CA GLN A 13 -0.10 12.01 -17.74
C GLN A 13 0.30 11.83 -19.21
N LYS A 14 1.55 12.19 -19.56
CA LYS A 14 2.07 12.01 -20.94
C LYS A 14 2.44 10.55 -21.23
N LEU A 15 2.89 9.81 -20.23
CA LEU A 15 3.39 8.44 -20.40
C LEU A 15 2.26 7.40 -20.38
N PHE A 16 1.22 7.63 -19.61
CA PHE A 16 0.16 6.67 -19.35
C PHE A 16 -1.22 7.23 -19.67
N SER A 17 -1.88 6.67 -20.67
CA SER A 17 -3.22 7.10 -21.11
C SER A 17 -4.32 6.84 -20.08
N ASP A 18 -4.06 5.95 -19.11
CA ASP A 18 -4.95 5.58 -18.01
C ASP A 18 -4.64 6.34 -16.70
N PHE A 19 -3.82 7.41 -16.76
CA PHE A 19 -3.54 8.26 -15.61
C PHE A 19 -4.62 9.32 -15.43
N ASP A 20 -5.29 9.30 -14.27
CA ASP A 20 -6.31 10.27 -13.88
C ASP A 20 -5.71 11.39 -13.06
N SER A 21 -5.46 12.55 -13.70
CA SER A 21 -4.93 13.74 -13.04
C SER A 21 -5.87 14.31 -11.96
N SER A 22 -7.19 14.19 -12.13
CA SER A 22 -8.15 14.67 -11.12
C SER A 22 -8.04 13.84 -9.84
N LYS A 23 -7.92 12.53 -9.99
CA LYS A 23 -7.70 11.59 -8.89
C LYS A 23 -6.35 11.83 -8.22
N PHE A 24 -5.30 12.08 -9.01
CA PHE A 24 -3.98 12.43 -8.48
C PHE A 24 -4.02 13.70 -7.62
N GLU A 25 -4.68 14.75 -8.09
CA GLU A 25 -4.80 16.00 -7.34
C GLU A 25 -5.52 15.80 -6.00
N GLN A 26 -6.60 15.01 -5.99
CA GLN A 26 -7.34 14.68 -4.77
C GLN A 26 -6.46 13.88 -3.79
N LEU A 27 -5.78 12.84 -4.25
CA LEU A 27 -4.87 12.02 -3.46
C LEU A 27 -3.70 12.84 -2.90
N ARG A 28 -3.07 13.63 -3.74
CA ARG A 28 -1.97 14.52 -3.38
C ARG A 28 -2.39 15.50 -2.27
N SER A 29 -3.55 16.13 -2.43
CA SER A 29 -4.12 17.06 -1.45
C SER A 29 -4.44 16.34 -0.13
N PHE A 30 -5.09 15.18 -0.19
CA PHE A 30 -5.40 14.35 0.99
C PHE A 30 -4.13 13.95 1.76
N MET A 31 -3.06 13.62 1.05
CA MET A 31 -1.77 13.25 1.63
C MET A 31 -0.92 14.46 2.06
N LYS A 32 -1.43 15.68 1.86
CA LYS A 32 -0.74 16.95 2.19
C LYS A 32 0.59 17.14 1.44
N LEU A 33 0.61 16.78 0.18
CA LEU A 33 1.70 17.07 -0.74
C LEU A 33 1.37 18.30 -1.58
N ASN A 34 2.35 19.15 -1.88
CA ASN A 34 2.19 20.36 -2.68
C ASN A 34 2.95 20.20 -4.01
N ASN A 35 2.36 20.69 -5.11
CA ASN A 35 2.95 20.66 -6.45
C ASN A 35 4.35 21.29 -6.55
N ASP A 36 4.61 22.33 -5.76
CA ASP A 36 5.89 23.03 -5.74
C ASP A 36 6.99 22.32 -4.94
N MET A 37 6.67 21.27 -4.20
CA MET A 37 7.67 20.49 -3.47
C MET A 37 8.60 19.78 -4.43
N LYS A 38 9.92 19.89 -4.18
CA LYS A 38 10.95 19.23 -4.98
C LYS A 38 11.21 17.81 -4.47
N LEU A 39 11.34 16.85 -5.38
CA LEU A 39 11.60 15.45 -5.05
C LEU A 39 12.80 15.26 -4.13
N GLY A 40 13.88 16.04 -4.37
CA GLY A 40 15.07 15.98 -3.54
C GLY A 40 14.89 16.46 -2.09
N GLN A 41 13.80 17.16 -1.78
CA GLN A 41 13.48 17.70 -0.45
C GLN A 41 12.44 16.85 0.30
N LEU A 42 11.84 15.85 -0.37
CA LEU A 42 10.84 15.00 0.25
C LEU A 42 11.50 14.09 1.30
N SER A 43 10.88 14.01 2.47
CA SER A 43 11.20 12.96 3.44
C SER A 43 10.83 11.58 2.87
N ARG A 44 11.34 10.50 3.47
CA ARG A 44 10.98 9.14 3.06
C ARG A 44 9.45 8.96 3.03
N GLY A 45 8.77 9.31 4.12
CA GLY A 45 7.31 9.17 4.18
C GLY A 45 6.55 10.06 3.17
N MET A 46 7.12 11.19 2.74
CA MET A 46 6.52 12.00 1.67
C MET A 46 6.71 11.36 0.29
N ARG A 47 7.83 10.70 0.05
CA ARG A 47 8.06 9.94 -1.18
C ARG A 47 7.09 8.78 -1.31
N GLU A 48 6.96 7.97 -0.26
CA GLU A 48 5.99 6.86 -0.22
C GLU A 48 4.55 7.34 -0.50
N LYS A 49 4.14 8.46 0.10
CA LYS A 49 2.84 9.08 -0.19
C LYS A 49 2.70 9.47 -1.67
N LEU A 50 3.75 10.04 -2.26
CA LEU A 50 3.74 10.41 -3.66
C LEU A 50 3.64 9.18 -4.57
N GLU A 51 4.40 8.12 -4.27
CA GLU A 51 4.37 6.86 -5.00
C GLU A 51 2.99 6.21 -4.95
N ILE A 52 2.36 6.18 -3.78
CA ILE A 52 0.99 5.69 -3.64
C ILE A 52 0.00 6.57 -4.40
N ALA A 53 0.13 7.90 -4.32
CA ALA A 53 -0.76 8.81 -5.05
C ALA A 53 -0.66 8.59 -6.57
N VAL A 54 0.55 8.47 -7.10
CA VAL A 54 0.79 8.18 -8.52
C VAL A 54 0.23 6.81 -8.91
N THR A 55 0.50 5.78 -8.10
CA THR A 55 0.06 4.40 -8.37
C THR A 55 -1.46 4.29 -8.39
N LEU A 56 -2.14 4.83 -7.38
CA LEU A 56 -3.60 4.78 -7.30
C LEU A 56 -4.31 5.68 -8.33
N SER A 57 -3.60 6.64 -8.90
CA SER A 57 -4.13 7.50 -9.98
C SER A 57 -4.13 6.82 -11.35
N ARG A 58 -3.59 5.61 -11.47
CA ARG A 58 -3.70 4.77 -12.65
C ARG A 58 -5.01 3.98 -12.61
N GLU A 59 -5.66 3.79 -13.75
CA GLU A 59 -6.80 2.88 -13.88
C GLU A 59 -6.33 1.47 -14.21
N ALA A 60 -5.76 0.79 -13.22
CA ALA A 60 -5.28 -0.57 -13.35
C ALA A 60 -6.25 -1.59 -12.77
N LYS A 61 -6.25 -2.82 -13.30
CA LYS A 61 -6.96 -3.97 -12.70
C LYS A 61 -6.17 -4.64 -11.59
N LEU A 62 -4.87 -4.46 -11.56
CA LEU A 62 -3.97 -5.02 -10.56
C LEU A 62 -2.96 -3.96 -10.12
N TYR A 63 -2.88 -3.74 -8.82
CA TYR A 63 -1.86 -2.92 -8.18
C TYR A 63 -0.96 -3.81 -7.33
N LEU A 64 0.34 -3.60 -7.42
CA LEU A 64 1.35 -4.29 -6.62
C LEU A 64 2.05 -3.26 -5.74
N LEU A 65 1.94 -3.40 -4.44
CA LEU A 65 2.55 -2.52 -3.44
C LEU A 65 3.51 -3.35 -2.59
N ASP A 66 4.80 -3.08 -2.75
CA ASP A 66 5.85 -3.79 -2.03
C ASP A 66 6.31 -2.97 -0.83
N GLU A 67 6.03 -3.48 0.37
CA GLU A 67 6.31 -2.84 1.66
C GLU A 67 5.95 -1.33 1.72
N PRO A 68 4.74 -0.91 1.30
CA PRO A 68 4.41 0.51 1.12
C PRO A 68 4.35 1.30 2.43
N PHE A 69 4.48 0.63 3.57
CA PHE A 69 4.41 1.24 4.90
C PHE A 69 5.75 1.23 5.63
N SER A 70 6.82 0.72 4.99
CA SER A 70 8.13 0.58 5.60
C SER A 70 8.77 1.94 5.93
N GLY A 71 9.15 2.14 7.19
CA GLY A 71 9.84 3.35 7.65
C GLY A 71 9.01 4.62 7.63
N ILE A 72 7.68 4.50 7.66
CA ILE A 72 6.72 5.60 7.72
C ILE A 72 6.21 5.73 9.15
N ASP A 73 6.00 6.98 9.60
CA ASP A 73 5.35 7.22 10.89
C ASP A 73 3.89 6.74 10.91
N PRO A 74 3.35 6.37 12.09
CA PRO A 74 2.00 5.79 12.20
C PRO A 74 0.89 6.67 11.63
N MET A 75 1.02 8.00 11.71
CA MET A 75 0.01 8.93 11.19
C MET A 75 0.02 8.99 9.66
N ALA A 76 1.21 8.96 9.06
CA ALA A 76 1.36 8.91 7.60
C ALA A 76 0.86 7.56 7.05
N ARG A 77 1.18 6.47 7.74
CA ARG A 77 0.71 5.12 7.40
C ARG A 77 -0.82 5.03 7.39
N LYS A 78 -1.48 5.50 8.44
CA LYS A 78 -2.94 5.55 8.51
C LYS A 78 -3.55 6.33 7.33
N ARG A 79 -2.91 7.42 6.89
CA ARG A 79 -3.36 8.17 5.71
C ARG A 79 -3.25 7.35 4.43
N ILE A 80 -2.15 6.62 4.24
CA ILE A 80 -1.96 5.76 3.06
C ILE A 80 -3.02 4.65 3.05
N ILE A 81 -3.25 3.96 4.16
CA ILE A 81 -4.28 2.93 4.28
C ILE A 81 -5.66 3.50 3.92
N ASN A 82 -6.01 4.66 4.49
CA ASN A 82 -7.28 5.32 4.15
C ASN A 82 -7.35 5.73 2.67
N SER A 83 -6.23 6.13 2.07
CA SER A 83 -6.19 6.43 0.64
C SER A 83 -6.49 5.21 -0.20
N ILE A 84 -5.89 4.07 0.12
CA ILE A 84 -6.16 2.81 -0.58
C ILE A 84 -7.65 2.48 -0.53
N LEU A 85 -8.27 2.56 0.64
CA LEU A 85 -9.70 2.29 0.82
C LEU A 85 -10.61 3.24 0.05
N LEU A 86 -10.29 4.53 0.03
CA LEU A 86 -11.14 5.57 -0.56
C LEU A 86 -10.99 5.69 -2.07
N TRP A 87 -9.80 5.44 -2.61
CA TRP A 87 -9.47 5.70 -4.00
C TRP A 87 -9.11 4.46 -4.82
N LYS A 88 -9.10 3.25 -4.24
CA LYS A 88 -8.95 2.03 -5.06
C LYS A 88 -10.10 1.95 -6.08
N ASN A 89 -9.80 1.48 -7.28
CA ASN A 89 -10.84 1.12 -8.23
C ASN A 89 -11.60 -0.10 -7.67
N PRO A 90 -12.95 -0.06 -7.55
CA PRO A 90 -13.74 -1.18 -7.02
C PRO A 90 -13.50 -2.51 -7.73
N ASP A 91 -13.24 -2.45 -9.04
CA ASP A 91 -13.02 -3.64 -9.89
C ASP A 91 -11.55 -4.05 -9.98
N SER A 92 -10.69 -3.52 -9.09
CA SER A 92 -9.26 -3.83 -9.07
C SER A 92 -8.89 -4.73 -7.92
N THR A 93 -7.82 -5.50 -8.13
CA THR A 93 -7.12 -6.24 -7.09
C THR A 93 -5.88 -5.46 -6.63
N ILE A 94 -5.66 -5.38 -5.32
CA ILE A 94 -4.43 -4.81 -4.75
C ILE A 94 -3.70 -5.91 -4.00
N ILE A 95 -2.46 -6.17 -4.36
CA ILE A 95 -1.56 -7.06 -3.62
C ILE A 95 -0.57 -6.20 -2.85
N ILE A 96 -0.52 -6.39 -1.55
CA ILE A 96 0.37 -5.67 -0.65
C ILE A 96 1.29 -6.70 0.01
N SER A 97 2.61 -6.56 -0.16
CA SER A 97 3.57 -7.27 0.68
C SER A 97 3.88 -6.41 1.90
N ASP A 98 3.83 -6.98 3.08
CA ASP A 98 4.23 -6.31 4.32
C ASP A 98 4.60 -7.33 5.39
N HIS A 99 5.47 -6.93 6.30
CA HIS A 99 5.81 -7.70 7.49
C HIS A 99 5.18 -7.15 8.78
N PHE A 100 4.56 -5.97 8.72
CA PHE A 100 3.78 -5.37 9.81
C PHE A 100 2.28 -5.69 9.65
N VAL A 101 1.92 -6.95 9.90
CA VAL A 101 0.59 -7.50 9.64
C VAL A 101 -0.52 -6.70 10.32
N ASN A 102 -0.33 -6.30 11.58
CA ASN A 102 -1.37 -5.66 12.42
C ASN A 102 -1.99 -4.41 11.82
N GLU A 103 -1.22 -3.64 11.07
CA GLU A 103 -1.64 -2.32 10.63
C GLU A 103 -2.52 -2.35 9.38
N ILE A 104 -2.45 -3.45 8.63
CA ILE A 104 -3.20 -3.62 7.38
C ILE A 104 -4.37 -4.59 7.50
N THR A 105 -4.55 -5.25 8.64
CA THR A 105 -5.58 -6.28 8.84
C THR A 105 -6.99 -5.82 8.49
N THR A 106 -7.28 -4.53 8.67
CA THR A 106 -8.61 -3.94 8.42
C THR A 106 -8.95 -3.78 6.94
N ILE A 107 -7.96 -3.88 6.05
CA ILE A 107 -8.14 -3.69 4.61
C ILE A 107 -7.97 -4.98 3.80
N LEU A 108 -7.69 -6.11 4.47
CA LEU A 108 -7.43 -7.38 3.82
C LEU A 108 -8.73 -8.16 3.60
N ASP A 109 -8.95 -8.58 2.36
CA ASP A 109 -9.95 -9.58 1.98
C ASP A 109 -9.33 -10.99 2.03
N GLU A 110 -8.11 -11.13 1.53
CA GLU A 110 -7.35 -12.39 1.41
C GLU A 110 -5.96 -12.25 2.04
N VAL A 111 -5.46 -13.35 2.59
CA VAL A 111 -4.13 -13.43 3.21
C VAL A 111 -3.34 -14.57 2.58
N ILE A 112 -2.17 -14.25 2.04
CA ILE A 112 -1.21 -15.22 1.52
C ILE A 112 0.04 -15.16 2.38
N ILE A 113 0.40 -16.28 3.01
CA ILE A 113 1.62 -16.37 3.82
C ILE A 113 2.68 -17.14 3.04
N VAL A 114 3.83 -16.51 2.87
CA VAL A 114 4.99 -17.09 2.20
C VAL A 114 6.02 -17.52 3.24
N LYS A 115 6.38 -18.81 3.24
CA LYS A 115 7.41 -19.38 4.10
C LYS A 115 8.29 -20.31 3.26
N ASP A 116 9.59 -20.30 3.46
CA ASP A 116 10.55 -21.15 2.74
C ASP A 116 10.41 -21.08 1.20
N LYS A 117 10.18 -19.88 0.68
CA LYS A 117 9.99 -19.62 -0.76
C LYS A 117 8.77 -20.31 -1.36
N LYS A 118 7.79 -20.70 -0.55
CA LYS A 118 6.54 -21.33 -0.94
C LYS A 118 5.36 -20.63 -0.28
N ILE A 119 4.18 -20.76 -0.89
CA ILE A 119 2.94 -20.38 -0.25
C ILE A 119 2.64 -21.41 0.84
N ALA A 120 2.75 -21.02 2.10
CA ALA A 120 2.44 -21.84 3.26
C ALA A 120 0.93 -21.84 3.55
N SER A 121 0.25 -20.73 3.26
CA SER A 121 -1.20 -20.59 3.44
C SER A 121 -1.78 -19.55 2.50
N HIS A 122 -3.03 -19.76 2.09
CA HIS A 122 -3.87 -18.80 1.39
C HIS A 122 -5.30 -18.96 1.90
N LEU A 123 -5.79 -17.97 2.64
CA LEU A 123 -7.13 -17.97 3.27
C LEU A 123 -7.76 -16.60 3.17
N SER A 124 -9.09 -16.54 3.21
CA SER A 124 -9.77 -15.27 3.42
C SER A 124 -9.50 -14.72 4.83
N ALA A 125 -9.43 -13.41 4.95
CA ALA A 125 -9.27 -12.76 6.26
C ALA A 125 -10.45 -13.11 7.19
N ASP A 126 -11.64 -13.28 6.65
CA ASP A 126 -12.84 -13.65 7.41
C ASP A 126 -12.79 -15.07 7.91
N ASP A 127 -12.27 -16.03 7.13
CA ASP A 127 -12.08 -17.41 7.59
C ASP A 127 -11.11 -17.47 8.78
N ILE A 128 -10.01 -16.73 8.72
CA ILE A 128 -9.06 -16.64 9.83
C ILE A 128 -9.75 -16.12 11.10
N ARG A 129 -10.53 -15.04 10.98
CA ARG A 129 -11.28 -14.46 12.10
C ARG A 129 -12.38 -15.39 12.63
N ALA A 130 -13.08 -16.11 11.75
CA ALA A 130 -14.12 -17.07 12.12
C ALA A 130 -13.58 -18.25 12.98
N HIS A 131 -12.28 -18.58 12.80
CA HIS A 131 -11.58 -19.55 13.64
C HIS A 131 -11.07 -18.96 14.98
N GLY A 132 -11.44 -17.73 15.32
CA GLY A 132 -11.12 -17.09 16.60
C GLY A 132 -9.68 -16.57 16.72
N LYS A 133 -8.95 -16.46 15.60
CA LYS A 133 -7.59 -15.91 15.54
C LYS A 133 -7.59 -14.53 14.90
N SER A 134 -6.72 -13.65 15.37
CA SER A 134 -6.30 -12.50 14.57
C SER A 134 -5.41 -12.96 13.41
N ILE A 135 -5.26 -12.12 12.38
CA ILE A 135 -4.38 -12.44 11.25
C ILE A 135 -2.92 -12.55 11.73
N GLU A 136 -2.51 -11.74 12.72
CA GLU A 136 -1.19 -11.81 13.34
C GLU A 136 -0.99 -13.12 14.09
N GLU A 137 -1.92 -13.52 14.96
CA GLU A 137 -1.83 -14.79 15.68
C GLU A 137 -1.80 -15.99 14.72
N TYR A 138 -2.53 -15.89 13.60
CA TYR A 138 -2.48 -16.90 12.57
C TYR A 138 -1.10 -16.95 11.89
N TYR A 139 -0.57 -15.79 11.50
CA TYR A 139 0.77 -15.66 10.93
C TYR A 139 1.83 -16.24 11.89
N GLU A 140 1.84 -15.82 13.16
CA GLU A 140 2.78 -16.31 14.16
C GLU A 140 2.67 -17.82 14.37
N SER A 141 1.45 -18.39 14.35
CA SER A 141 1.26 -19.82 14.55
C SER A 141 1.92 -20.69 13.47
N LEU A 142 2.13 -20.16 12.27
CA LEU A 142 2.84 -20.87 11.20
C LEU A 142 4.37 -20.88 11.36
N TYR A 143 4.90 -20.04 12.25
CA TYR A 143 6.34 -19.94 12.54
C TYR A 143 6.69 -20.44 13.95
N ALA A 144 5.71 -20.73 14.81
CA ALA A 144 5.93 -21.15 16.20
C ALA A 144 6.65 -22.50 16.33
N ASP A 145 6.60 -23.37 15.33
CA ASP A 145 7.25 -24.69 15.36
C ASP A 145 8.77 -24.65 15.13
N GLU A 146 9.36 -23.50 14.82
CA GLU A 146 10.81 -23.36 14.56
C GLU A 146 11.64 -23.06 15.81
N GLY A 147 11.01 -22.81 16.96
CA GLY A 147 11.65 -22.45 18.23
C GLY A 147 11.81 -23.59 19.22
N ALA A 148 11.55 -24.84 18.82
CA ALA A 148 11.57 -26.01 19.72
C ALA A 148 12.68 -27.02 19.35
N GLU A 149 13.88 -26.51 18.96
CA GLU A 149 15.13 -27.31 18.95
C GLU A 149 16.19 -26.73 19.88
#